data_3f6d8b51d8397facbd980f21b7e32786
#
_entry.id   3f6d8b51d8397facbd980f21b7e32786
#
_cell.length_a   1.000
_cell.length_b   1.000
_cell.length_c   1.000
_cell.angle_alpha   90.00
_cell.angle_beta   90.00
_cell.angle_gamma   90.00
#
_symmetry.space_group_name_H-M   'P 1'
#
loop_
_entity.id
_entity.type
_entity.pdbx_description
1 polymer ?
#
loop_
_entity_poly.entity_id
_entity_poly.type
_entity_poly.pdbx_seq_one_letter_code
_entity_poly.pdbx_strand_id
1 'polypeptide(L)'
;GTLTNIVKGFTADGAVILEPTSLKVCPIQSGALTFRLTIPGRATHAAMRWDGVSAIEKYSLIHQSILEFEKERHQLFNVQYYESKRRVAPINIGTIKGGEWHSTVPESVVAEGRFGVFPGESAKDAREEFENHIRQKSKSDEWLKDNPPIVEWFEGQFESGQTDTRHPIIQSLSECYFQSTGDKSIIEGVTYGSD
;
A
#
# COMPACT_ATOMS: atom_id res chain seq x y z
N GLY A 1 -2.28 14.10 -17.07
CA GLY A 1 -1.98 12.69 -17.08
C GLY A 1 -2.81 11.92 -18.10
N THR A 2 -2.72 10.63 -18.11
CA THR A 2 -3.33 9.70 -19.07
C THR A 2 -4.85 9.86 -19.16
N LEU A 3 -5.53 9.99 -18.03
CA LEU A 3 -6.98 10.23 -17.99
C LEU A 3 -7.41 11.46 -18.81
N THR A 4 -6.64 12.56 -18.74
CA THR A 4 -6.93 13.77 -19.53
C THR A 4 -6.86 13.50 -21.03
N ASN A 5 -5.93 12.66 -21.48
CA ASN A 5 -5.82 12.30 -22.89
C ASN A 5 -7.02 11.45 -23.33
N ILE A 6 -7.42 10.48 -22.51
CA ILE A 6 -8.59 9.63 -22.78
C ILE A 6 -9.87 10.48 -22.87
N VAL A 7 -10.08 11.41 -21.93
CA VAL A 7 -11.24 12.33 -21.93
C VAL A 7 -11.24 13.26 -23.16
N LYS A 8 -10.07 13.60 -23.70
CA LYS A 8 -9.92 14.38 -24.94
C LYS A 8 -10.12 13.55 -26.23
N GLY A 9 -10.41 12.25 -26.09
CA GLY A 9 -10.71 11.36 -27.22
C GLY A 9 -9.47 10.70 -27.84
N PHE A 10 -8.30 10.79 -27.21
CA PHE A 10 -7.13 10.00 -27.64
C PHE A 10 -7.31 8.56 -27.19
N THR A 11 -7.52 7.67 -28.15
CA THR A 11 -7.71 6.22 -27.93
C THR A 11 -6.67 5.44 -28.72
N ALA A 12 -6.32 4.25 -28.22
CA ALA A 12 -5.41 3.31 -28.86
C ALA A 12 -5.75 1.88 -28.46
N ASP A 13 -5.29 0.89 -29.22
CA ASP A 13 -5.47 -0.53 -28.88
C ASP A 13 -4.58 -0.98 -27.71
N GLY A 14 -3.58 -0.19 -27.35
CA GLY A 14 -2.68 -0.41 -26.23
C GLY A 14 -1.81 0.80 -25.96
N ALA A 15 -1.14 0.82 -24.81
CA ALA A 15 -0.23 1.87 -24.40
C ALA A 15 1.06 1.28 -23.81
N VAL A 16 2.17 1.96 -24.04
CA VAL A 16 3.46 1.68 -23.39
C VAL A 16 3.79 2.89 -22.52
N ILE A 17 3.87 2.67 -21.22
CA ILE A 17 4.20 3.70 -20.23
C ILE A 17 5.71 3.61 -19.95
N LEU A 18 6.42 4.71 -20.13
CA LEU A 18 7.89 4.78 -19.96
C LEU A 18 8.23 5.08 -18.50
N GLU A 19 8.29 4.03 -17.69
CA GLU A 19 8.72 4.07 -16.30
C GLU A 19 10.17 3.56 -16.13
N PRO A 20 10.87 3.85 -15.03
CA PRO A 20 12.25 3.41 -14.79
C PRO A 20 12.32 1.91 -14.43
N THR A 21 12.02 1.03 -15.39
CA THR A 21 11.96 -0.44 -15.22
C THR A 21 13.30 -1.13 -15.46
N SER A 22 14.40 -0.39 -15.63
CA SER A 22 15.71 -0.94 -16.02
C SER A 22 15.62 -1.73 -17.34
N LEU A 23 14.85 -1.24 -18.30
CA LEU A 23 14.57 -1.83 -19.61
C LEU A 23 13.86 -3.19 -19.55
N LYS A 24 13.22 -3.54 -18.44
CA LYS A 24 12.37 -4.72 -18.34
C LYS A 24 10.98 -4.42 -18.91
N VAL A 25 10.34 -5.44 -19.46
CA VAL A 25 8.93 -5.37 -19.87
C VAL A 25 8.06 -5.72 -18.69
N CYS A 26 7.25 -4.77 -18.23
CA CYS A 26 6.48 -4.88 -16.98
C CYS A 26 4.97 -4.88 -17.27
N PRO A 27 4.39 -6.03 -17.64
CA PRO A 27 2.97 -6.15 -17.93
C PRO A 27 2.08 -6.19 -16.67
N ILE A 28 2.69 -6.21 -15.49
CA ILE A 28 1.99 -6.37 -14.21
C ILE A 28 2.49 -5.31 -13.24
N GLN A 29 1.56 -4.59 -12.63
CA GLN A 29 1.85 -3.62 -11.58
C GLN A 29 0.97 -3.83 -10.36
N SER A 30 1.53 -3.66 -9.17
CA SER A 30 0.79 -3.58 -7.94
C SER A 30 0.15 -2.18 -7.81
N GLY A 31 -1.05 -2.13 -7.26
CA GLY A 31 -1.64 -0.86 -6.88
C GLY A 31 -1.01 -0.28 -5.62
N ALA A 32 -1.35 0.96 -5.33
CA ALA A 32 -0.89 1.67 -4.14
C ALA A 32 -1.95 2.62 -3.62
N LEU A 33 -2.23 2.53 -2.34
CA LEU A 33 -3.14 3.42 -1.63
C LEU A 33 -2.36 4.17 -0.55
N THR A 34 -2.65 5.44 -0.35
CA THR A 34 -2.08 6.22 0.75
C THR A 34 -3.12 6.35 1.85
N PHE A 35 -2.73 6.06 3.08
CA PHE A 35 -3.61 6.13 4.24
C PHE A 35 -3.02 6.96 5.36
N ARG A 36 -3.90 7.52 6.18
CA ARG A 36 -3.62 8.11 7.48
C ARG A 36 -4.32 7.29 8.55
N LEU A 37 -3.59 6.98 9.61
CA LEU A 37 -4.07 6.23 10.75
C LEU A 37 -3.93 7.10 11.99
N THR A 38 -5.06 7.49 12.58
CA THR A 38 -5.11 8.25 13.83
C THR A 38 -5.42 7.32 14.99
N ILE A 39 -4.49 7.22 15.94
CA ILE A 39 -4.62 6.39 17.13
C ILE A 39 -4.96 7.27 18.32
N PRO A 40 -6.13 7.09 18.97
CA PRO A 40 -6.51 7.88 20.13
C PRO A 40 -5.86 7.37 21.42
N GLY A 41 -5.57 8.31 22.30
CA GLY A 41 -5.20 8.07 23.69
C GLY A 41 -5.99 8.97 24.63
N ARG A 42 -5.49 9.16 25.84
CA ARG A 42 -6.02 10.08 26.82
C ARG A 42 -4.88 10.77 27.57
N ALA A 43 -4.78 12.09 27.41
CA ALA A 43 -3.75 12.90 28.03
C ALA A 43 -3.86 12.92 29.56
N THR A 44 -2.70 12.93 30.21
CA THR A 44 -2.54 13.25 31.62
C THR A 44 -1.09 13.66 31.89
N HIS A 45 -0.81 14.24 33.02
CA HIS A 45 0.57 14.51 33.42
C HIS A 45 1.34 13.21 33.59
N ALA A 46 2.61 13.14 33.14
CA ALA A 46 3.40 11.91 33.16
C ALA A 46 3.54 11.30 34.57
N ALA A 47 3.55 12.09 35.64
CA ALA A 47 3.55 11.59 36.99
C ALA A 47 2.24 10.85 37.40
N MET A 48 1.18 11.06 36.64
CA MET A 48 -0.14 10.42 36.81
C MET A 48 -0.44 9.49 35.62
N ARG A 49 0.59 8.85 35.04
CA ARG A 49 0.45 8.10 33.78
C ARG A 49 -0.66 7.04 33.81
N TRP A 50 -0.96 6.48 34.98
CA TRP A 50 -1.97 5.43 35.15
C TRP A 50 -3.41 5.93 34.94
N ASP A 51 -3.61 7.25 35.03
CA ASP A 51 -4.92 7.90 34.80
C ASP A 51 -5.12 8.25 33.32
N GLY A 52 -4.03 8.15 32.51
CA GLY A 52 -4.02 8.38 31.07
C GLY A 52 -3.97 7.09 30.25
N VAL A 53 -4.00 7.25 28.91
CA VAL A 53 -3.79 6.17 27.96
C VAL A 53 -2.85 6.66 26.87
N SER A 54 -1.67 6.07 26.77
CA SER A 54 -0.66 6.49 25.81
C SER A 54 -1.01 6.06 24.38
N ALA A 55 -1.29 7.02 23.51
CA ALA A 55 -1.48 6.76 22.09
C ALA A 55 -0.25 6.12 21.42
N ILE A 56 0.98 6.40 21.94
CA ILE A 56 2.21 5.78 21.45
C ILE A 56 2.23 4.27 21.76
N GLU A 57 1.82 3.87 22.95
CA GLU A 57 1.71 2.44 23.31
C GLU A 57 0.64 1.75 22.46
N LYS A 58 -0.51 2.40 22.24
CA LYS A 58 -1.58 1.87 21.38
C LYS A 58 -1.15 1.78 19.92
N TYR A 59 -0.40 2.77 19.42
CA TYR A 59 0.20 2.70 18.09
C TYR A 59 1.13 1.50 17.94
N SER A 60 1.99 1.22 18.92
CA SER A 60 2.91 0.09 18.86
C SER A 60 2.17 -1.25 18.69
N LEU A 61 1.04 -1.42 19.39
CA LEU A 61 0.18 -2.61 19.28
C LEU A 61 -0.44 -2.72 17.87
N ILE A 62 -0.95 -1.62 17.33
CA ILE A 62 -1.56 -1.60 15.99
C ILE A 62 -0.49 -1.79 14.92
N HIS A 63 0.66 -1.12 15.04
CA HIS A 63 1.76 -1.28 14.08
C HIS A 63 2.26 -2.72 14.01
N GLN A 64 2.43 -3.39 15.14
CA GLN A 64 2.80 -4.81 15.14
C GLN A 64 1.77 -5.67 14.41
N SER A 65 0.48 -5.40 14.58
CA SER A 65 -0.56 -6.14 13.87
C SER A 65 -0.57 -5.86 12.36
N ILE A 66 -0.21 -4.66 11.92
CA ILE A 66 -0.06 -4.34 10.50
C ILE A 66 1.06 -5.17 9.86
N LEU A 67 2.19 -5.35 10.56
CA LEU A 67 3.30 -6.17 10.08
C LEU A 67 2.93 -7.67 9.98
N GLU A 68 2.11 -8.16 10.90
CA GLU A 68 1.55 -9.53 10.86
C GLU A 68 0.58 -9.69 9.69
N PHE A 69 -0.34 -8.76 9.53
CA PHE A 69 -1.30 -8.71 8.44
C PHE A 69 -0.63 -8.67 7.06
N GLU A 70 0.41 -7.87 6.88
CA GLU A 70 1.20 -7.86 5.64
C GLU A 70 1.74 -9.25 5.31
N LYS A 71 2.29 -9.97 6.30
CA LYS A 71 2.81 -11.33 6.08
C LYS A 71 1.72 -12.32 5.68
N GLU A 72 0.56 -12.25 6.35
CA GLU A 72 -0.60 -13.09 6.05
C GLU A 72 -1.10 -12.85 4.63
N ARG A 73 -1.27 -11.60 4.22
CA ARG A 73 -1.67 -11.23 2.85
C ARG A 73 -0.73 -11.81 1.81
N HIS A 74 0.59 -11.72 2.01
CA HIS A 74 1.58 -12.26 1.07
C HIS A 74 1.57 -13.80 0.99
N GLN A 75 1.01 -14.51 1.97
CA GLN A 75 0.83 -15.97 1.91
C GLN A 75 -0.39 -16.37 1.07
N LEU A 76 -1.44 -15.55 1.07
CA LEU A 76 -2.69 -15.82 0.36
C LEU A 76 -2.58 -15.58 -1.15
N PHE A 77 -1.78 -14.60 -1.56
CA PHE A 77 -1.64 -14.24 -2.96
C PHE A 77 -0.51 -15.00 -3.67
N ASN A 78 -0.85 -15.65 -4.78
CA ASN A 78 0.12 -16.29 -5.65
C ASN A 78 0.34 -15.44 -6.91
N VAL A 79 1.40 -14.63 -6.92
CA VAL A 79 1.71 -13.70 -8.02
C VAL A 79 2.94 -14.19 -8.78
N GLN A 80 2.83 -14.20 -10.11
CA GLN A 80 3.94 -14.51 -11.01
C GLN A 80 4.71 -13.24 -11.37
N TYR A 81 5.91 -13.40 -11.88
CA TYR A 81 6.76 -12.32 -12.43
C TYR A 81 7.31 -11.32 -11.42
N TYR A 82 7.23 -11.58 -10.12
CA TYR A 82 7.93 -10.80 -9.10
C TYR A 82 9.15 -11.56 -8.58
N GLU A 83 10.26 -10.85 -8.38
CA GLU A 83 11.50 -11.42 -7.85
C GLU A 83 11.28 -12.11 -6.49
N SER A 84 10.38 -11.56 -5.69
CA SER A 84 10.01 -12.12 -4.38
C SER A 84 8.54 -11.87 -4.07
N LYS A 85 7.83 -12.91 -3.64
CA LYS A 85 6.44 -12.79 -3.16
C LYS A 85 6.28 -11.74 -2.06
N ARG A 86 7.29 -11.55 -1.21
CA ARG A 86 7.27 -10.58 -0.11
C ARG A 86 7.37 -9.13 -0.55
N ARG A 87 7.60 -8.86 -1.83
CA ARG A 87 7.79 -7.50 -2.35
C ARG A 87 6.64 -7.02 -3.21
N VAL A 88 5.55 -7.81 -3.36
CA VAL A 88 4.49 -7.49 -4.31
C VAL A 88 3.65 -6.30 -3.85
N ALA A 89 3.12 -6.34 -2.63
CA ALA A 89 2.19 -5.34 -2.11
C ALA A 89 2.57 -4.94 -0.67
N PRO A 90 3.69 -4.23 -0.48
CA PRO A 90 4.18 -3.87 0.85
C PRO A 90 3.25 -2.86 1.55
N ILE A 91 3.17 -2.97 2.88
CA ILE A 91 2.53 -1.98 3.75
C ILE A 91 3.64 -1.24 4.49
N ASN A 92 3.77 0.06 4.27
CA ASN A 92 4.81 0.86 4.89
C ASN A 92 4.24 2.04 5.66
N ILE A 93 4.70 2.25 6.88
CA ILE A 93 4.49 3.51 7.60
C ILE A 93 5.66 4.43 7.27
N GLY A 94 5.37 5.52 6.58
CA GLY A 94 6.38 6.48 6.11
C GLY A 94 6.60 7.63 7.08
N THR A 95 5.56 8.03 7.82
CA THR A 95 5.64 9.10 8.83
C THR A 95 4.87 8.73 10.09
N ILE A 96 5.33 9.26 11.21
CA ILE A 96 4.64 9.18 12.49
C ILE A 96 4.82 10.47 13.27
N LYS A 97 3.74 10.98 13.87
CA LYS A 97 3.74 12.14 14.76
C LYS A 97 2.88 11.83 15.98
N GLY A 98 3.37 12.15 17.18
CA GLY A 98 2.60 11.92 18.39
C GLY A 98 3.27 12.54 19.62
N GLY A 99 2.42 13.05 20.53
CA GLY A 99 2.86 13.75 21.72
C GLY A 99 3.32 15.18 21.45
N GLU A 100 3.15 16.05 22.44
CA GLU A 100 3.52 17.48 22.36
C GLU A 100 4.62 17.83 23.35
N TRP A 101 4.66 17.16 24.49
CA TRP A 101 5.58 17.44 25.58
C TRP A 101 5.98 16.16 26.32
N HIS A 102 7.27 16.02 26.64
CA HIS A 102 7.84 14.82 27.26
C HIS A 102 7.25 14.44 28.64
N SER A 103 6.62 15.38 29.34
CA SER A 103 5.98 15.14 30.65
C SER A 103 4.44 15.04 30.57
N THR A 104 3.91 14.71 29.39
CA THR A 104 2.48 14.42 29.17
C THR A 104 2.33 13.06 28.50
N VAL A 105 1.36 12.26 28.97
CA VAL A 105 0.92 11.05 28.26
C VAL A 105 0.26 11.50 26.94
N PRO A 106 0.73 11.02 25.77
CA PRO A 106 0.21 11.49 24.48
C PRO A 106 -1.21 11.02 24.23
N GLU A 107 -2.09 11.94 23.83
CA GLU A 107 -3.51 11.66 23.54
C GLU A 107 -3.77 11.27 22.08
N SER A 108 -2.79 11.45 21.20
CA SER A 108 -2.93 11.09 19.80
C SER A 108 -1.59 10.71 19.19
N VAL A 109 -1.65 9.74 18.26
CA VAL A 109 -0.59 9.47 17.28
C VAL A 109 -1.23 9.46 15.91
N VAL A 110 -0.61 10.17 14.97
CA VAL A 110 -0.97 10.16 13.54
C VAL A 110 0.17 9.52 12.77
N ALA A 111 -0.12 8.44 12.06
CA ALA A 111 0.81 7.76 11.16
C ALA A 111 0.28 7.80 9.74
N GLU A 112 1.14 8.05 8.77
CA GLU A 112 0.79 8.00 7.35
C GLU A 112 1.64 6.96 6.66
N GLY A 113 1.01 6.24 5.74
CA GLY A 113 1.65 5.13 5.10
C GLY A 113 1.11 4.82 3.70
N ARG A 114 1.80 3.88 3.07
CA ARG A 114 1.42 3.29 1.80
C ARG A 114 0.95 1.86 2.01
N PHE A 115 -0.17 1.53 1.40
CA PHE A 115 -0.75 0.21 1.37
C PHE A 115 -0.69 -0.35 -0.06
N GLY A 116 0.03 -1.45 -0.26
CA GLY A 116 0.12 -2.12 -1.54
C GLY A 116 -1.15 -2.93 -1.85
N VAL A 117 -1.60 -2.87 -3.11
CA VAL A 117 -2.72 -3.65 -3.63
C VAL A 117 -2.17 -4.72 -4.57
N PHE A 118 -2.56 -5.98 -4.36
CA PHE A 118 -2.08 -7.07 -5.21
C PHE A 118 -2.66 -6.99 -6.63
N PRO A 119 -1.92 -7.46 -7.65
CA PRO A 119 -2.49 -7.65 -8.98
C PRO A 119 -3.73 -8.54 -8.93
N GLY A 120 -4.86 -8.04 -9.46
CA GLY A 120 -6.15 -8.72 -9.44
C GLY A 120 -7.01 -8.46 -8.19
N GLU A 121 -6.48 -7.76 -7.20
CA GLU A 121 -7.24 -7.24 -6.06
C GLU A 121 -7.82 -5.85 -6.40
N SER A 122 -9.05 -5.56 -6.00
CA SER A 122 -9.60 -4.21 -6.15
C SER A 122 -9.13 -3.30 -5.01
N ALA A 123 -8.90 -2.03 -5.29
CA ALA A 123 -8.57 -1.06 -4.25
C ALA A 123 -9.67 -0.93 -3.18
N LYS A 124 -10.92 -1.19 -3.56
CA LYS A 124 -12.05 -1.20 -2.61
C LYS A 124 -11.91 -2.34 -1.61
N ASP A 125 -11.71 -3.58 -2.09
CA ASP A 125 -11.59 -4.76 -1.23
C ASP A 125 -10.36 -4.64 -0.32
N ALA A 126 -9.25 -4.15 -0.86
CA ALA A 126 -8.01 -3.88 -0.13
C ALA A 126 -8.21 -2.90 1.03
N ARG A 127 -8.96 -1.81 0.82
CA ARG A 127 -9.32 -0.87 1.90
C ARG A 127 -10.18 -1.53 2.96
N GLU A 128 -11.25 -2.21 2.55
CA GLU A 128 -12.17 -2.87 3.46
C GLU A 128 -11.46 -3.94 4.31
N GLU A 129 -10.54 -4.68 3.72
CA GLU A 129 -9.73 -5.69 4.42
C GLU A 129 -8.83 -5.05 5.49
N PHE A 130 -8.11 -3.98 5.13
CA PHE A 130 -7.25 -3.25 6.07
C PHE A 130 -8.04 -2.63 7.22
N GLU A 131 -9.14 -1.92 6.93
CA GLU A 131 -10.00 -1.33 7.94
C GLU A 131 -10.60 -2.39 8.88
N ASN A 132 -11.03 -3.53 8.32
CA ASN A 132 -11.53 -4.65 9.11
C ASN A 132 -10.45 -5.24 10.01
N HIS A 133 -9.21 -5.38 9.50
CA HIS A 133 -8.08 -5.85 10.31
C HIS A 133 -7.83 -4.91 11.52
N ILE A 134 -7.73 -3.59 11.28
CA ILE A 134 -7.56 -2.59 12.35
C ILE A 134 -8.70 -2.66 13.36
N ARG A 135 -9.94 -2.77 12.89
CA ARG A 135 -11.14 -2.87 13.73
C ARG A 135 -11.14 -4.16 14.58
N GLN A 136 -10.76 -5.30 14.00
CA GLN A 136 -10.70 -6.56 14.75
C GLN A 136 -9.60 -6.53 15.82
N LYS A 137 -8.43 -5.99 15.47
CA LYS A 137 -7.33 -5.84 16.43
C LYS A 137 -7.72 -4.93 17.60
N SER A 138 -8.41 -3.85 17.32
CA SER A 138 -8.90 -2.91 18.35
C SER A 138 -9.82 -3.56 19.39
N LYS A 139 -10.64 -4.55 18.99
CA LYS A 139 -11.53 -5.27 19.90
C LYS A 139 -10.79 -6.05 21.00
N SER A 140 -9.53 -6.39 20.80
CA SER A 140 -8.72 -7.13 21.77
C SER A 140 -8.01 -6.23 22.81
N ASP A 141 -8.12 -4.92 22.67
CA ASP A 141 -7.52 -3.94 23.61
C ASP A 141 -8.60 -3.20 24.39
N GLU A 142 -8.40 -3.04 25.70
CA GLU A 142 -9.41 -2.46 26.60
C GLU A 142 -9.79 -1.02 26.27
N TRP A 143 -8.85 -0.23 25.73
CA TRP A 143 -9.11 1.16 25.33
C TRP A 143 -9.62 1.25 23.89
N LEU A 144 -8.94 0.57 22.97
CA LEU A 144 -9.23 0.69 21.53
C LEU A 144 -10.57 0.07 21.13
N LYS A 145 -11.12 -0.87 21.89
CA LYS A 145 -12.46 -1.43 21.63
C LYS A 145 -13.57 -0.36 21.66
N ASP A 146 -13.42 0.64 22.53
CA ASP A 146 -14.37 1.75 22.71
C ASP A 146 -13.89 3.04 22.02
N ASN A 147 -12.61 3.10 21.67
CA ASN A 147 -11.95 4.24 21.01
C ASN A 147 -11.11 3.72 19.83
N PRO A 148 -11.73 3.19 18.76
CA PRO A 148 -11.01 2.58 17.66
C PRO A 148 -10.18 3.59 16.87
N PRO A 149 -9.04 3.18 16.30
CA PRO A 149 -8.29 4.00 15.36
C PRO A 149 -9.14 4.41 14.16
N ILE A 150 -8.86 5.60 13.63
CA ILE A 150 -9.50 6.12 12.42
C ILE A 150 -8.55 5.90 11.25
N VAL A 151 -9.04 5.26 10.18
CA VAL A 151 -8.33 5.10 8.91
C VAL A 151 -8.94 6.06 7.89
N GLU A 152 -8.12 6.90 7.29
CA GLU A 152 -8.50 7.83 6.22
C GLU A 152 -7.64 7.52 4.98
N TRP A 153 -8.27 7.46 3.81
CA TRP A 153 -7.59 7.28 2.53
C TRP A 153 -7.49 8.62 1.81
N PHE A 154 -6.30 8.98 1.37
CA PHE A 154 -6.05 10.26 0.72
C PHE A 154 -4.96 10.08 -0.34
N GLU A 155 -4.80 11.00 -1.25
CA GLU A 155 -3.78 11.05 -2.31
C GLU A 155 -3.32 9.69 -2.90
N GLY A 156 -2.61 9.68 -4.03
CA GLY A 156 -1.91 8.50 -4.55
C GLY A 156 -2.73 7.21 -4.53
N GLN A 157 -3.95 7.21 -5.10
CA GLN A 157 -4.83 6.04 -5.18
C GLN A 157 -4.66 5.38 -6.55
N PHE A 158 -3.81 4.36 -6.63
CA PHE A 158 -3.53 3.62 -7.87
C PHE A 158 -4.11 2.21 -7.78
N GLU A 159 -4.92 1.84 -8.75
CA GLU A 159 -5.37 0.46 -8.93
C GLU A 159 -4.19 -0.43 -9.37
N SER A 160 -4.29 -1.72 -9.10
CA SER A 160 -3.39 -2.70 -9.70
C SER A 160 -3.71 -2.89 -11.19
N GLY A 161 -2.72 -3.29 -11.97
CA GLY A 161 -2.91 -3.53 -13.40
C GLY A 161 -2.21 -4.81 -13.87
N GLN A 162 -2.83 -5.50 -14.83
CA GLN A 162 -2.24 -6.70 -15.43
C GLN A 162 -2.63 -6.82 -16.90
N THR A 163 -1.63 -7.03 -17.75
CA THR A 163 -1.78 -7.42 -19.15
C THR A 163 -1.27 -8.85 -19.32
N ASP A 164 -2.02 -9.71 -20.01
CA ASP A 164 -1.55 -11.08 -20.32
C ASP A 164 -0.21 -11.01 -21.08
N THR A 165 0.78 -11.75 -20.61
CA THR A 165 2.12 -11.78 -21.25
C THR A 165 2.08 -12.30 -22.69
N ARG A 166 1.00 -12.97 -23.10
CA ARG A 166 0.76 -13.41 -24.50
C ARG A 166 0.05 -12.35 -25.34
N HIS A 167 -0.35 -11.23 -24.77
CA HIS A 167 -1.01 -10.14 -25.51
C HIS A 167 -0.08 -9.61 -26.60
N PRO A 168 -0.60 -9.29 -27.81
CA PRO A 168 0.23 -8.84 -28.93
C PRO A 168 1.17 -7.66 -28.62
N ILE A 169 0.73 -6.71 -27.77
CA ILE A 169 1.58 -5.56 -27.39
C ILE A 169 2.83 -6.00 -26.64
N ILE A 170 2.72 -7.02 -25.74
CA ILE A 170 3.85 -7.55 -24.99
C ILE A 170 4.82 -8.31 -25.90
N GLN A 171 4.28 -9.08 -26.84
CA GLN A 171 5.08 -9.82 -27.83
C GLN A 171 5.82 -8.83 -28.75
N SER A 172 5.11 -7.83 -29.28
CA SER A 172 5.72 -6.80 -30.14
C SER A 172 6.82 -6.01 -29.41
N LEU A 173 6.56 -5.61 -28.15
CA LEU A 173 7.57 -4.89 -27.35
C LEU A 173 8.80 -5.75 -27.09
N SER A 174 8.62 -7.03 -26.78
CA SER A 174 9.71 -7.98 -26.55
C SER A 174 10.53 -8.23 -27.82
N GLU A 175 9.87 -8.33 -28.99
CA GLU A 175 10.53 -8.48 -30.28
C GLU A 175 11.32 -7.23 -30.67
N CYS A 176 10.73 -6.04 -30.54
CA CYS A 176 11.43 -4.77 -30.79
C CYS A 176 12.65 -4.60 -29.85
N TYR A 177 12.54 -5.02 -28.59
CA TYR A 177 13.65 -5.02 -27.66
C TYR A 177 14.79 -5.92 -28.17
N PHE A 178 14.46 -7.16 -28.57
CA PHE A 178 15.46 -8.11 -29.11
C PHE A 178 16.13 -7.56 -30.37
N GLN A 179 15.36 -7.00 -31.29
CA GLN A 179 15.91 -6.44 -32.55
C GLN A 179 16.85 -5.24 -32.26
N SER A 180 16.61 -4.48 -31.22
CA SER A 180 17.39 -3.30 -30.88
C SER A 180 18.64 -3.61 -30.04
N THR A 181 18.61 -4.66 -29.23
CA THR A 181 19.68 -4.95 -28.25
C THR A 181 20.42 -6.23 -28.51
N GLY A 182 19.82 -7.18 -29.24
CA GLY A 182 20.31 -8.56 -29.41
C GLY A 182 19.97 -9.46 -28.19
N ASP A 183 19.40 -8.93 -27.13
CA ASP A 183 19.08 -9.65 -25.90
C ASP A 183 17.58 -9.94 -25.79
N LYS A 184 17.22 -10.99 -25.07
CA LYS A 184 15.82 -11.27 -24.73
C LYS A 184 15.35 -10.34 -23.63
N SER A 185 14.15 -9.78 -23.78
CA SER A 185 13.52 -8.98 -22.73
C SER A 185 13.24 -9.80 -21.47
N ILE A 186 13.40 -9.18 -20.30
CA ILE A 186 12.99 -9.76 -19.02
C ILE A 186 11.55 -9.31 -18.75
N ILE A 187 10.67 -10.26 -18.47
CA ILE A 187 9.28 -9.99 -18.03
C ILE A 187 9.28 -9.96 -16.51
N GLU A 188 8.85 -8.83 -15.92
CA GLU A 188 8.82 -8.65 -14.47
C GLU A 188 7.59 -7.84 -14.03
N GLY A 189 7.12 -8.05 -12.81
CA GLY A 189 6.10 -7.21 -12.17
C GLY A 189 6.74 -6.07 -11.40
N VAL A 190 6.08 -4.92 -11.35
CA VAL A 190 6.53 -3.75 -10.58
C VAL A 190 5.64 -3.49 -9.37
N THR A 191 6.24 -2.99 -8.29
CA THR A 191 5.56 -2.77 -6.99
C THR A 191 5.04 -1.34 -6.82
N TYR A 192 5.09 -0.55 -7.88
CA TYR A 192 4.59 0.83 -7.91
C TYR A 192 3.53 0.96 -8.99
N GLY A 193 2.61 1.91 -8.78
CA GLY A 193 1.59 2.24 -9.76
C GLY A 193 2.14 3.23 -10.78
N SER A 194 1.62 3.17 -12.00
CA SER A 194 1.81 4.17 -13.06
C SER A 194 0.45 4.63 -13.59
N ASP A 195 0.43 5.73 -14.33
CA ASP A 195 -0.77 6.30 -14.98
C ASP A 195 -1.41 5.35 -16.01
#